data_cb3d47e6d5a3168a25710a5466b43a65
#
_entry.id   cb3d47e6d5a3168a25710a5466b43a65
#
_cell.length_a   1.000
_cell.length_b   1.000
_cell.length_c   1.000
_cell.angle_alpha   90.00
_cell.angle_beta   90.00
_cell.angle_gamma   90.00
#
_symmetry.space_group_name_H-M   'P 1'
#
loop_
_entity.id
_entity.type
_entity.pdbx_description
1 polymer ?
#
loop_
_entity_poly.entity_id
_entity_poly.type
_entity_poly.pdbx_seq_one_letter_code
_entity_poly.pdbx_strand_id
1 'polypeptide(L)' 'MILPDHERCREILDELADEPNLNDWEREFIESNADRKWFTDAQRAIIAKLDDKFEV' A
#
# COMPACT_ATOMS: atom_id res chain seq x y z
N MET A 1 -0.25 0.92 17.28
CA MET A 1 -0.66 1.33 15.93
C MET A 1 -1.74 0.39 15.40
N ILE A 2 -2.81 0.92 14.87
CA ILE A 2 -3.86 0.11 14.26
C ILE A 2 -3.54 -0.01 12.77
N LEU A 3 -3.39 -1.25 12.30
CA LEU A 3 -3.14 -1.50 10.89
C LEU A 3 -4.43 -1.34 10.08
N PRO A 4 -4.34 -0.83 8.85
CA PRO A 4 -5.53 -0.74 7.99
C PRO A 4 -6.05 -2.13 7.67
N ASP A 5 -7.36 -2.28 7.51
CA ASP A 5 -7.93 -3.55 7.11
C ASP A 5 -7.65 -3.82 5.62
N HIS A 6 -8.08 -5.00 5.14
CA HIS A 6 -7.78 -5.40 3.76
C HIS A 6 -8.43 -4.48 2.74
N GLU A 7 -9.62 -4.02 3.01
CA GLU A 7 -10.33 -3.12 2.12
C GLU A 7 -9.65 -1.76 2.05
N ARG A 8 -9.24 -1.22 3.20
CA ARG A 8 -8.50 0.04 3.25
C ARG A 8 -7.14 -0.09 2.57
N CYS A 9 -6.46 -1.23 2.73
CA CYS A 9 -5.21 -1.49 2.05
C CYS A 9 -5.37 -1.42 0.53
N ARG A 10 -6.43 -1.98 0.00
CA ARG A 10 -6.70 -1.92 -1.44
C ARG A 10 -6.93 -0.49 -1.90
N GLU A 11 -7.68 0.29 -1.13
CA GLU A 11 -7.90 1.70 -1.45
C GLU A 11 -6.58 2.47 -1.51
N ILE A 12 -5.72 2.25 -0.52
CA ILE A 12 -4.42 2.91 -0.47
C ILE A 12 -3.56 2.51 -1.68
N LEU A 13 -3.52 1.22 -2.00
CA LEU A 13 -2.75 0.75 -3.15
C LEU A 13 -3.28 1.31 -4.46
N ASP A 14 -4.59 1.40 -4.62
CA ASP A 14 -5.20 1.98 -5.81
C ASP A 14 -4.79 3.45 -5.98
N GLU A 15 -4.79 4.22 -4.91
CA GLU A 15 -4.38 5.61 -4.95
C GLU A 15 -2.89 5.76 -5.21
N LEU A 16 -2.07 4.91 -4.58
CA LEU A 16 -0.63 4.94 -4.77
C LEU A 16 -0.18 4.47 -6.15
N ALA A 17 -1.02 3.71 -6.86
CA ALA A 17 -0.68 3.25 -8.20
C ALA A 17 -0.39 4.41 -9.15
N ASP A 18 -0.97 5.57 -8.90
CA ASP A 18 -0.79 6.77 -9.73
C ASP A 18 0.21 7.76 -9.12
N GLU A 19 0.87 7.40 -8.03
CA GLU A 19 1.80 8.30 -7.35
C GLU A 19 3.12 8.41 -8.13
N PRO A 20 3.50 9.60 -8.61
CA PRO A 20 4.70 9.76 -9.42
C PRO A 20 6.01 9.73 -8.62
N ASN A 21 5.94 9.88 -7.32
CA ASN A 21 7.13 9.99 -6.47
C ASN A 21 7.55 8.67 -5.82
N LEU A 22 6.98 7.55 -6.26
CA LEU A 22 7.37 6.24 -5.76
C LEU A 22 8.79 5.89 -6.20
N ASN A 23 9.59 5.33 -5.28
CA ASN A 23 10.86 4.76 -5.66
C ASN A 23 10.64 3.37 -6.30
N ASP A 24 11.69 2.76 -6.82
CA ASP A 24 11.59 1.48 -7.53
C ASP A 24 11.03 0.38 -6.63
N TRP A 25 11.48 0.32 -5.37
CA TRP A 25 11.00 -0.68 -4.42
C TRP A 25 9.51 -0.51 -4.12
N GLU A 26 9.08 0.73 -3.90
CA GLU A 26 7.69 1.04 -3.59
C GLU A 26 6.78 0.70 -4.76
N ARG A 27 7.20 1.06 -5.96
CA ARG A 27 6.46 0.75 -7.18
C ARG A 27 6.31 -0.75 -7.37
N GLU A 28 7.40 -1.48 -7.20
CA GLU A 28 7.38 -2.93 -7.34
C GLU A 28 6.47 -3.59 -6.29
N PHE A 29 6.51 -3.09 -5.06
CA PHE A 29 5.64 -3.58 -3.99
C PHE A 29 4.17 -3.38 -4.37
N ILE A 30 3.82 -2.18 -4.83
CA ILE A 30 2.44 -1.86 -5.20
C ILE A 30 1.98 -2.73 -6.36
N GLU A 31 2.79 -2.87 -7.39
CA GLU A 31 2.46 -3.69 -8.55
C GLU A 31 2.28 -5.16 -8.17
N SER A 32 3.15 -5.68 -7.31
CA SER A 32 3.10 -7.06 -6.87
C SER A 32 1.85 -7.37 -6.05
N ASN A 33 1.27 -6.37 -5.41
CA ASN A 33 0.11 -6.54 -4.54
C ASN A 33 -1.18 -5.96 -5.13
N ALA A 34 -1.13 -5.48 -6.37
CA ALA A 34 -2.27 -4.79 -6.99
C ALA A 34 -3.52 -5.65 -7.08
N ASP A 35 -3.37 -6.97 -7.28
CA ASP A 35 -4.49 -7.89 -7.43
C ASP A 35 -4.85 -8.63 -6.14
N ARG A 36 -4.15 -8.34 -5.04
CA ARG A 36 -4.42 -9.03 -3.78
C ARG A 36 -5.69 -8.52 -3.14
N LYS A 37 -6.41 -9.45 -2.53
CA LYS A 37 -7.61 -9.14 -1.75
C LYS A 37 -7.37 -9.35 -0.26
N TRP A 38 -6.25 -9.96 0.09
CA TRP A 38 -5.89 -10.25 1.47
C TRP A 38 -4.42 -9.96 1.67
N PHE A 39 -4.09 -9.36 2.81
CA PHE A 39 -2.72 -8.93 3.12
C PHE A 39 -2.27 -9.48 4.46
N THR A 40 -1.00 -9.89 4.53
CA THR A 40 -0.40 -10.28 5.81
C THR A 40 -0.22 -9.05 6.69
N ASP A 41 0.01 -9.29 7.99
CA ASP A 41 0.27 -8.17 8.92
C ASP A 41 1.47 -7.35 8.48
N ALA A 42 2.53 -8.03 7.99
CA ALA A 42 3.71 -7.33 7.50
C ALA A 42 3.39 -6.45 6.30
N GLN A 43 2.57 -6.94 5.38
CA GLN A 43 2.15 -6.15 4.22
C GLN A 43 1.28 -4.97 4.62
N ARG A 44 0.36 -5.16 5.56
CA ARG A 44 -0.47 -4.08 6.06
C ARG A 44 0.36 -3.00 6.74
N ALA A 45 1.39 -3.39 7.46
CA ALA A 45 2.31 -2.44 8.10
C ALA A 45 3.06 -1.61 7.06
N ILE A 46 3.52 -2.23 5.99
CA ILE A 46 4.20 -1.53 4.90
C ILE A 46 3.23 -0.57 4.21
N ILE A 47 2.01 -1.00 3.95
CA ILE A 47 0.98 -0.16 3.32
C ILE A 47 0.65 1.03 4.22
N ALA A 48 0.57 0.81 5.54
CA ALA A 48 0.33 1.89 6.49
C ALA A 48 1.44 2.94 6.45
N LYS A 49 2.68 2.51 6.31
CA LYS A 49 3.81 3.43 6.19
C LYS A 49 3.75 4.23 4.88
N LEU A 50 3.35 3.61 3.80
CA LEU A 50 3.20 4.30 2.53
C LEU A 50 2.05 5.31 2.59
N ASP A 51 0.94 4.93 3.21
CA ASP A 51 -0.18 5.84 3.43
C ASP A 51 0.27 7.09 4.20
N ASP A 52 1.03 6.88 5.27
CA ASP A 52 1.54 7.95 6.10
C ASP A 52 2.54 8.84 5.33
N LYS A 53 3.41 8.23 4.54
CA LYS A 53 4.43 8.93 3.77
C LYS A 53 3.84 9.81 2.67
N PHE A 54 2.84 9.30 1.97
CA PHE A 54 2.23 10.00 0.83
C PHE A 54 0.90 10.67 1.15
N GLU A 55 0.42 10.52 2.37
CA GLU A 55 -0.82 11.14 2.86
C GLU A 55 -2.03 10.83 1.97
N VAL A 56 -2.19 9.56 1.67
CA VAL A 56 -3.26 9.07 0.82
C VAL A 56 -4.61 9.07 1.53
#